data_3050ec382febbc434252e3109838a135
#
_entry.id   3050ec382febbc434252e3109838a135
#
_cell.length_a   1.000
_cell.length_b   1.000
_cell.length_c   1.000
_cell.angle_alpha   90.00
_cell.angle_beta   90.00
_cell.angle_gamma   90.00
#
_symmetry.space_group_name_H-M   'P 1'
#
loop_
_entity.id
_entity.type
_entity.pdbx_description
1 polymer ?
#
loop_
_entity_poly.entity_id
_entity_poly.type
_entity_poly.pdbx_seq_one_letter_code
_entity_poly.pdbx_strand_id
1 'polypeptide(L)'
;DVYKRQVEYMDCEASPVFETWVGWMRQLFAAYKVKPDVVVLLGNEAWSSYRVTCVDSWHEIPVVLGYVKGAFIDYENKDKKLFSVADMMPMKESFGDFRITGYSYKDFVIENLSLIKQLQPHIRKVAFCYDNRYNMAFFESYINDLFEQIDSLDLCYMDGCKLSTPQLLDSIACMDDSYAILSAGWYTDALQYPHAHSMLHNELARYTSKPVYQVLDQGTSNMNYIGGYFISGEDLGKDLALLTHCVLTKGFENSPAFQFTPSLPNYYINYPTLVASGIDPSLLPENTVFYNEEPSLWQEHPVEVILFVCLVILMVVIFIGILNYRKRKEDAYKTANTKMMELLSRMPDMATIYDFDLNIVDIVNPDNHNWKDVDTRCQIGKNLKDLHLEYPQAKEMLDEIILHVKRTVETGEVTVFNCKYGKKDRIKYTKARVVPFENNSVICFTHDVTPYVVAEKEILRLKTFLQSIMDNLPVGLFIKDVSNEYRYLFYNNKVSEFYKEAFDCMLGKNDFEVNDLK
;
A
#
# COMPACT_ATOMS: atom_id res chain seq x y z
N ASP A 1 17.06 12.26 27.57
CA ASP A 1 17.42 13.64 27.19
C ASP A 1 16.75 13.99 25.85
N VAL A 2 16.01 15.08 25.83
CA VAL A 2 15.32 15.55 24.62
C VAL A 2 16.26 16.53 23.93
N TYR A 3 16.88 16.12 22.82
CA TYR A 3 17.65 17.03 21.97
C TYR A 3 16.71 17.99 21.24
N LYS A 4 17.04 19.28 21.26
CA LYS A 4 16.37 20.26 20.41
C LYS A 4 17.01 20.20 19.02
N ARG A 5 16.30 19.61 18.04
CA ARG A 5 16.73 19.54 16.64
C ARG A 5 16.05 20.62 15.82
N GLN A 6 16.82 21.30 15.00
CA GLN A 6 16.32 22.15 13.94
C GLN A 6 16.85 21.62 12.60
N VAL A 7 16.01 21.59 11.59
CA VAL A 7 16.34 21.11 10.25
C VAL A 7 16.14 22.28 9.29
N GLU A 8 17.16 22.54 8.49
CA GLU A 8 17.17 23.58 7.47
C GLU A 8 17.37 22.93 6.09
N TYR A 9 16.61 23.38 5.11
CA TYR A 9 16.68 22.86 3.74
C TYR A 9 17.31 23.91 2.83
N MET A 10 18.44 23.55 2.22
CA MET A 10 19.15 24.43 1.29
C MET A 10 18.60 24.37 -0.13
N ASP A 11 17.79 23.36 -0.43
CA ASP A 11 17.12 23.13 -1.72
C ASP A 11 18.07 23.22 -2.93
N CYS A 12 19.18 22.49 -2.83
CA CYS A 12 20.23 22.48 -3.87
C CYS A 12 19.74 21.92 -5.21
N GLU A 13 18.64 21.18 -5.19
CA GLU A 13 18.03 20.60 -6.39
C GLU A 13 17.28 21.65 -7.19
N ALA A 14 16.53 22.51 -6.51
CA ALA A 14 15.81 23.62 -7.14
C ALA A 14 16.73 24.75 -7.58
N SER A 15 17.88 24.93 -6.91
CA SER A 15 18.84 25.97 -7.23
C SER A 15 20.27 25.43 -7.27
N PRO A 16 20.69 24.81 -8.38
CA PRO A 16 22.01 24.15 -8.51
C PRO A 16 23.13 25.16 -8.79
N VAL A 17 23.17 26.29 -8.06
CA VAL A 17 24.14 27.36 -8.24
C VAL A 17 24.86 27.62 -6.92
N PHE A 18 26.20 27.53 -6.93
CA PHE A 18 27.04 27.62 -5.74
C PHE A 18 26.84 28.95 -4.97
N GLU A 19 26.78 30.09 -5.67
CA GLU A 19 26.56 31.39 -5.08
C GLU A 19 25.22 31.49 -4.33
N THR A 20 24.21 30.82 -4.80
CA THR A 20 22.91 30.73 -4.12
C THR A 20 23.03 29.99 -2.80
N TRP A 21 23.73 28.86 -2.77
CA TRP A 21 23.97 28.09 -1.54
C TRP A 21 24.78 28.88 -0.53
N VAL A 22 25.82 29.60 -0.99
CA VAL A 22 26.63 30.51 -0.18
C VAL A 22 25.77 31.64 0.40
N GLY A 23 24.93 32.26 -0.43
CA GLY A 23 23.99 33.30 0.01
C GLY A 23 23.01 32.78 1.07
N TRP A 24 22.43 31.62 0.86
CA TRP A 24 21.54 30.98 1.81
C TRP A 24 22.25 30.65 3.14
N MET A 25 23.45 30.06 3.08
CA MET A 25 24.22 29.72 4.28
C MET A 25 24.59 30.94 5.12
N ARG A 26 24.93 32.08 4.48
CA ARG A 26 25.15 33.33 5.17
C ARG A 26 23.91 33.84 5.91
N GLN A 27 22.74 33.73 5.28
CA GLN A 27 21.48 34.11 5.91
C GLN A 27 21.17 33.19 7.10
N LEU A 28 21.46 31.90 6.97
CA LEU A 28 21.30 30.95 8.06
C LEU A 28 22.15 31.36 9.27
N PHE A 29 23.44 31.58 9.09
CA PHE A 29 24.31 32.04 10.19
C PHE A 29 23.80 33.33 10.86
N ALA A 30 23.27 34.26 10.10
CA ALA A 30 22.72 35.50 10.62
C ALA A 30 21.40 35.28 11.41
N ALA A 31 20.62 34.26 11.05
CA ALA A 31 19.34 33.94 11.70
C ALA A 31 19.53 33.28 13.07
N TYR A 32 20.60 32.49 13.26
CA TYR A 32 20.85 31.78 14.49
C TYR A 32 21.45 32.70 15.58
N LYS A 33 20.64 33.03 16.58
CA LYS A 33 21.06 33.81 17.76
C LYS A 33 21.83 32.96 18.79
N VAL A 34 21.59 31.68 18.82
CA VAL A 34 22.21 30.69 19.73
C VAL A 34 22.94 29.66 18.88
N LYS A 35 24.21 29.44 19.19
CA LYS A 35 25.02 28.44 18.49
C LYS A 35 24.53 27.03 18.81
N PRO A 36 24.52 26.12 17.85
CA PRO A 36 24.26 24.72 18.11
C PRO A 36 25.47 24.05 18.79
N ASP A 37 25.23 22.96 19.50
CA ASP A 37 26.28 22.13 20.06
C ASP A 37 26.99 21.26 19.00
N VAL A 38 26.29 20.95 17.90
CA VAL A 38 26.80 20.22 16.75
C VAL A 38 26.06 20.64 15.49
N VAL A 39 26.75 20.70 14.37
CA VAL A 39 26.16 20.91 13.03
C VAL A 39 26.22 19.61 12.26
N VAL A 40 25.10 19.16 11.71
CA VAL A 40 25.05 18.03 10.79
C VAL A 40 24.84 18.55 9.39
N LEU A 41 25.77 18.26 8.49
CA LEU A 41 25.70 18.67 7.09
C LEU A 41 25.47 17.43 6.20
N LEU A 42 24.49 17.50 5.31
CA LEU A 42 24.16 16.44 4.38
C LEU A 42 24.48 16.88 2.95
N GLY A 43 25.39 16.16 2.31
CA GLY A 43 25.81 16.42 0.94
C GLY A 43 27.04 17.33 0.81
N ASN A 44 27.73 17.20 -0.32
CA ASN A 44 28.93 17.98 -0.65
C ASN A 44 28.61 19.47 -0.78
N GLU A 45 27.42 19.80 -1.26
CA GLU A 45 26.92 21.15 -1.45
C GLU A 45 26.82 21.90 -0.11
N ALA A 46 26.28 21.22 0.91
CA ALA A 46 26.17 21.78 2.25
C ALA A 46 27.55 22.02 2.88
N TRP A 47 28.47 21.06 2.71
CA TRP A 47 29.82 21.21 3.20
C TRP A 47 30.56 22.34 2.47
N SER A 48 30.51 22.40 1.15
CA SER A 48 31.20 23.42 0.35
C SER A 48 30.74 24.83 0.72
N SER A 49 29.44 25.05 0.84
CA SER A 49 28.90 26.37 1.21
C SER A 49 29.19 26.74 2.67
N TYR A 50 29.13 25.76 3.60
CA TYR A 50 29.49 25.95 5.01
C TYR A 50 30.93 26.36 5.15
N ARG A 51 31.87 25.64 4.51
CA ARG A 51 33.31 25.90 4.55
C ARG A 51 33.68 27.33 4.17
N VAL A 52 33.06 27.85 3.10
CA VAL A 52 33.36 29.17 2.55
C VAL A 52 32.69 30.31 3.34
N THR A 53 31.62 30.03 4.04
CA THR A 53 30.80 31.03 4.72
C THR A 53 30.88 31.02 6.23
N CYS A 54 31.50 29.99 6.80
CA CYS A 54 31.57 29.81 8.24
C CYS A 54 32.20 31.03 8.91
N VAL A 55 31.50 31.56 9.89
CA VAL A 55 31.98 32.68 10.71
C VAL A 55 32.83 32.16 11.87
N ASP A 56 33.82 32.96 12.31
CA ASP A 56 34.76 32.61 13.38
C ASP A 56 34.07 32.01 14.62
N SER A 57 32.90 32.53 14.93
CA SER A 57 32.14 32.10 16.08
C SER A 57 31.59 30.68 15.99
N TRP A 58 31.54 30.09 14.81
CA TRP A 58 31.04 28.72 14.54
C TRP A 58 32.17 27.73 14.20
N HIS A 59 33.37 28.21 13.97
CA HIS A 59 34.49 27.40 13.50
C HIS A 59 34.85 26.26 14.46
N GLU A 60 34.71 26.48 15.77
CA GLU A 60 34.99 25.50 16.79
C GLU A 60 33.85 24.49 17.04
N ILE A 61 32.68 24.66 16.39
CA ILE A 61 31.55 23.76 16.56
C ILE A 61 31.83 22.48 15.80
N PRO A 62 31.66 21.30 16.44
CA PRO A 62 31.81 20.03 15.75
C PRO A 62 30.84 19.91 14.58
N VAL A 63 31.36 19.46 13.44
CA VAL A 63 30.57 19.19 12.25
C VAL A 63 30.55 17.70 11.96
N VAL A 64 29.36 17.14 11.79
CA VAL A 64 29.14 15.76 11.37
C VAL A 64 28.70 15.76 9.91
N LEU A 65 29.53 15.19 9.02
CA LEU A 65 29.22 15.10 7.60
C LEU A 65 28.55 13.77 7.27
N GLY A 66 27.47 13.84 6.50
CA GLY A 66 26.79 12.68 5.96
C GLY A 66 26.38 12.87 4.50
N TYR A 67 26.06 11.78 3.83
CA TYR A 67 25.70 11.77 2.41
C TYR A 67 26.75 12.44 1.52
N VAL A 68 28.04 12.34 1.90
CA VAL A 68 29.18 12.84 1.16
C VAL A 68 29.98 11.69 0.58
N LYS A 69 30.62 11.94 -0.56
CA LYS A 69 31.55 10.96 -1.17
C LYS A 69 32.94 11.09 -0.54
N GLY A 70 33.79 10.10 -0.76
CA GLY A 70 35.19 10.13 -0.29
C GLY A 70 36.04 11.19 -0.97
N ALA A 71 35.56 11.72 -2.10
CA ALA A 71 36.20 12.77 -2.88
C ALA A 71 35.41 14.08 -2.79
N PHE A 72 36.13 15.17 -2.80
CA PHE A 72 35.63 16.55 -2.76
C PHE A 72 36.02 17.30 -4.02
N ILE A 73 35.12 18.12 -4.52
CA ILE A 73 35.36 19.07 -5.61
C ILE A 73 35.16 20.47 -5.05
N ASP A 74 36.11 21.34 -5.30
CA ASP A 74 36.00 22.75 -4.94
C ASP A 74 35.17 23.52 -5.97
N TYR A 75 33.98 23.92 -5.58
CA TYR A 75 33.02 24.60 -6.47
C TYR A 75 33.29 26.11 -6.60
N GLU A 76 34.19 26.68 -5.79
CA GLU A 76 34.35 28.13 -5.65
C GLU A 76 34.91 28.78 -6.91
N ASN A 77 35.74 28.08 -7.66
CA ASN A 77 36.57 28.72 -8.71
C ASN A 77 36.47 28.09 -10.10
N LYS A 78 35.51 27.21 -10.35
CA LYS A 78 35.44 26.50 -11.63
C LYS A 78 34.04 26.50 -12.25
N ASP A 79 34.02 26.68 -13.57
CA ASP A 79 32.84 26.36 -14.36
C ASP A 79 32.59 24.84 -14.27
N LYS A 80 31.42 24.48 -13.87
CA LYS A 80 30.89 23.13 -13.74
C LYS A 80 31.18 22.21 -14.95
N LYS A 81 31.21 22.77 -16.16
CA LYS A 81 31.52 22.05 -17.40
C LYS A 81 32.98 21.66 -17.56
N LEU A 82 33.86 22.17 -16.73
CA LEU A 82 35.32 21.95 -16.79
C LEU A 82 35.82 20.97 -15.71
N PHE A 83 34.93 20.41 -14.89
CA PHE A 83 35.35 19.44 -13.88
C PHE A 83 35.76 18.10 -14.50
N SER A 84 36.84 17.56 -13.97
CA SER A 84 37.39 16.24 -14.32
C SER A 84 37.82 15.49 -13.06
N VAL A 85 38.18 14.21 -13.20
CA VAL A 85 38.71 13.42 -12.07
C VAL A 85 39.97 14.06 -11.48
N ALA A 86 40.76 14.77 -12.28
CA ALA A 86 41.97 15.47 -11.82
C ALA A 86 41.66 16.63 -10.88
N ASP A 87 40.43 17.13 -10.83
CA ASP A 87 39.98 18.21 -9.94
C ASP A 87 39.49 17.69 -8.59
N MET A 88 39.42 16.38 -8.43
CA MET A 88 38.98 15.74 -7.20
C MET A 88 40.14 15.63 -6.22
N MET A 89 39.86 15.97 -4.97
CA MET A 89 40.77 15.72 -3.84
C MET A 89 40.11 14.81 -2.81
N PRO A 90 40.88 14.10 -1.97
CA PRO A 90 40.30 13.39 -0.83
C PRO A 90 39.46 14.34 0.03
N MET A 91 38.25 13.91 0.42
CA MET A 91 37.34 14.72 1.24
C MET A 91 38.03 15.32 2.46
N LYS A 92 38.91 14.55 3.11
CA LYS A 92 39.65 14.98 4.30
C LYS A 92 40.55 16.20 4.06
N GLU A 93 41.08 16.38 2.88
CA GLU A 93 41.91 17.52 2.54
C GLU A 93 41.14 18.84 2.49
N SER A 94 39.83 18.79 2.30
CA SER A 94 38.94 19.96 2.31
C SER A 94 38.64 20.47 3.71
N PHE A 95 38.99 19.73 4.76
CA PHE A 95 38.56 20.03 6.13
C PHE A 95 39.29 21.21 6.77
N GLY A 96 40.57 21.46 6.38
CA GLY A 96 41.37 22.52 7.02
C GLY A 96 41.41 22.35 8.54
N ASP A 97 41.14 23.43 9.26
CA ASP A 97 41.17 23.46 10.73
C ASP A 97 39.79 23.18 11.37
N PHE A 98 38.78 22.82 10.58
CA PHE A 98 37.46 22.49 11.10
C PHE A 98 37.43 21.17 11.88
N ARG A 99 36.64 21.13 12.94
CA ARG A 99 36.41 19.93 13.76
C ARG A 99 35.39 19.03 13.10
N ILE A 100 35.83 18.13 12.20
CA ILE A 100 34.97 17.32 11.34
C ILE A 100 35.08 15.84 11.65
N THR A 101 33.94 15.22 11.82
CA THR A 101 33.75 13.78 11.72
C THR A 101 32.63 13.48 10.71
N GLY A 102 32.36 12.23 10.41
CA GLY A 102 31.30 11.87 9.49
C GLY A 102 31.55 10.57 8.77
N TYR A 103 30.62 10.26 7.88
CA TYR A 103 30.69 9.09 7.06
C TYR A 103 30.58 9.44 5.58
N SER A 104 31.52 8.89 4.77
CA SER A 104 31.43 8.89 3.32
C SER A 104 30.80 7.58 2.81
N TYR A 105 30.25 7.62 1.62
CA TYR A 105 29.81 6.45 0.85
C TYR A 105 30.36 6.50 -0.57
N LYS A 106 30.21 5.42 -1.34
CA LYS A 106 30.58 5.38 -2.76
C LYS A 106 29.36 5.00 -3.61
N ASP A 107 29.45 5.33 -4.89
CA ASP A 107 28.54 4.81 -5.91
C ASP A 107 29.02 3.41 -6.33
N PHE A 108 28.10 2.46 -6.39
CA PHE A 108 28.41 1.07 -6.75
C PHE A 108 28.10 0.83 -8.23
N VAL A 109 28.70 1.62 -9.13
CA VAL A 109 28.40 1.57 -10.57
C VAL A 109 28.77 0.22 -11.16
N ILE A 110 29.98 -0.28 -10.87
CA ILE A 110 30.49 -1.55 -11.39
C ILE A 110 29.64 -2.73 -10.94
N GLU A 111 29.29 -2.73 -9.66
CA GLU A 111 28.47 -3.76 -9.05
C GLU A 111 27.06 -3.79 -9.68
N ASN A 112 26.50 -2.61 -9.98
CA ASN A 112 25.20 -2.51 -10.66
C ASN A 112 25.26 -2.92 -12.14
N LEU A 113 26.34 -2.61 -12.85
CA LEU A 113 26.53 -3.11 -14.21
C LEU A 113 26.66 -4.64 -14.22
N SER A 114 27.36 -5.21 -13.25
CA SER A 114 27.44 -6.66 -13.06
C SER A 114 26.09 -7.27 -12.75
N LEU A 115 25.28 -6.61 -11.91
CA LEU A 115 23.90 -7.01 -11.62
C LEU A 115 23.03 -7.02 -12.87
N ILE A 116 23.07 -5.96 -13.68
CA ILE A 116 22.35 -5.89 -14.97
C ILE A 116 22.70 -7.08 -15.85
N LYS A 117 24.00 -7.37 -15.97
CA LYS A 117 24.48 -8.47 -16.81
C LYS A 117 24.05 -9.84 -16.29
N GLN A 118 24.05 -10.01 -14.97
CA GLN A 118 23.60 -11.24 -14.31
C GLN A 118 22.10 -11.48 -14.53
N LEU A 119 21.28 -10.46 -14.30
CA LEU A 119 19.82 -10.55 -14.41
C LEU A 119 19.35 -10.62 -15.86
N GLN A 120 20.07 -9.97 -16.78
CA GLN A 120 19.69 -9.84 -18.18
C GLN A 120 20.90 -10.04 -19.12
N PRO A 121 21.35 -11.29 -19.34
CA PRO A 121 22.54 -11.60 -20.13
C PRO A 121 22.47 -11.13 -21.59
N HIS A 122 21.27 -10.85 -22.12
CA HIS A 122 21.05 -10.36 -23.48
C HIS A 122 21.37 -8.87 -23.65
N ILE A 123 21.41 -8.09 -22.55
CA ILE A 123 21.75 -6.67 -22.59
C ILE A 123 23.20 -6.50 -23.07
N ARG A 124 23.37 -5.58 -24.00
CA ARG A 124 24.67 -5.22 -24.60
C ARG A 124 25.05 -3.78 -24.28
N LYS A 125 24.06 -2.92 -24.06
CA LYS A 125 24.23 -1.49 -23.89
C LYS A 125 23.52 -1.00 -22.64
N VAL A 126 24.14 -0.06 -21.95
CA VAL A 126 23.53 0.58 -20.77
C VAL A 126 23.47 2.08 -21.00
N ALA A 127 22.25 2.62 -20.97
CA ALA A 127 22.03 4.06 -20.92
C ALA A 127 22.27 4.54 -19.48
N PHE A 128 23.38 5.20 -19.26
CA PHE A 128 23.75 5.74 -17.95
C PHE A 128 23.22 7.17 -17.82
N CYS A 129 22.20 7.35 -16.97
CA CYS A 129 21.54 8.64 -16.78
C CYS A 129 22.08 9.36 -15.54
N TYR A 130 22.56 10.57 -15.72
CA TYR A 130 23.00 11.46 -14.65
C TYR A 130 22.66 12.91 -14.97
N ASP A 131 22.38 13.68 -13.94
CA ASP A 131 21.86 15.04 -14.08
C ASP A 131 22.95 16.14 -14.18
N ASN A 132 22.48 17.38 -14.26
CA ASN A 132 23.32 18.56 -14.40
C ASN A 132 23.75 19.16 -13.04
N ARG A 133 23.79 18.42 -11.93
CA ARG A 133 24.31 18.90 -10.65
C ARG A 133 25.85 18.84 -10.62
N TYR A 134 26.44 19.65 -9.77
CA TYR A 134 27.91 19.72 -9.63
C TYR A 134 28.53 18.36 -9.27
N ASN A 135 27.89 17.61 -8.37
CA ASN A 135 28.40 16.30 -7.96
C ASN A 135 28.30 15.23 -9.06
N MET A 136 27.68 15.54 -10.19
CA MET A 136 27.56 14.67 -11.36
C MET A 136 28.44 15.10 -12.54
N ALA A 137 28.96 16.30 -12.51
CA ALA A 137 29.70 16.87 -13.64
C ALA A 137 30.97 16.09 -14.05
N PHE A 138 31.52 15.28 -13.14
CA PHE A 138 32.71 14.46 -13.40
C PHE A 138 32.38 12.99 -13.74
N PHE A 139 31.11 12.61 -13.71
CA PHE A 139 30.74 11.18 -13.81
C PHE A 139 31.20 10.50 -15.10
N GLU A 140 31.10 11.17 -16.24
CA GLU A 140 31.56 10.61 -17.50
C GLU A 140 33.07 10.27 -17.44
N SER A 141 33.92 11.18 -16.94
CA SER A 141 35.33 10.95 -16.76
C SER A 141 35.64 9.82 -15.76
N TYR A 142 34.95 9.87 -14.61
CA TYR A 142 35.10 8.86 -13.55
C TYR A 142 34.73 7.46 -14.01
N ILE A 143 33.64 7.33 -14.77
CA ILE A 143 33.16 6.05 -15.25
C ILE A 143 34.06 5.53 -16.37
N ASN A 144 34.55 6.38 -17.27
CA ASN A 144 35.50 5.95 -18.31
C ASN A 144 36.75 5.34 -17.69
N ASP A 145 37.29 5.91 -16.61
CA ASP A 145 38.43 5.35 -15.90
C ASP A 145 38.13 3.96 -15.25
N LEU A 146 36.88 3.74 -14.85
CA LEU A 146 36.44 2.45 -14.30
C LEU A 146 36.12 1.43 -15.39
N PHE A 147 35.72 1.87 -16.57
CA PHE A 147 35.17 1.03 -17.63
C PHE A 147 36.25 0.22 -18.40
N GLU A 148 37.50 0.65 -18.36
CA GLU A 148 38.63 -0.18 -18.83
C GLU A 148 38.66 -1.56 -18.12
N GLN A 149 37.87 -1.74 -17.07
CA GLN A 149 37.76 -2.95 -16.26
C GLN A 149 36.57 -3.86 -16.62
N ILE A 150 35.65 -3.44 -17.52
CA ILE A 150 34.44 -4.21 -17.88
C ILE A 150 34.33 -4.46 -19.37
N ASP A 151 34.74 -5.63 -19.80
CA ASP A 151 34.88 -6.02 -21.22
C ASP A 151 33.57 -6.34 -21.98
N SER A 152 32.36 -6.11 -21.46
CA SER A 152 31.18 -6.73 -22.07
C SER A 152 29.94 -5.87 -22.28
N LEU A 153 29.95 -4.59 -21.91
CA LEU A 153 28.83 -3.66 -22.05
C LEU A 153 29.30 -2.34 -22.68
N ASP A 154 28.52 -1.83 -23.63
CA ASP A 154 28.69 -0.48 -24.16
C ASP A 154 27.92 0.52 -23.31
N LEU A 155 28.54 1.62 -22.89
CA LEU A 155 27.86 2.72 -22.21
C LEU A 155 27.42 3.80 -23.19
N CYS A 156 26.17 4.23 -23.00
CA CYS A 156 25.60 5.40 -23.64
C CYS A 156 25.30 6.44 -22.57
N TYR A 157 26.03 7.54 -22.55
CA TYR A 157 25.86 8.59 -21.55
C TYR A 157 24.67 9.48 -21.85
N MET A 158 23.69 9.48 -20.94
CA MET A 158 22.56 10.40 -20.92
C MET A 158 22.91 11.54 -19.96
N ASP A 159 23.66 12.51 -20.48
CA ASP A 159 24.25 13.62 -19.73
C ASP A 159 23.27 14.78 -19.59
N GLY A 160 22.82 15.06 -18.37
CA GLY A 160 21.95 16.20 -18.07
C GLY A 160 22.58 17.57 -18.28
N CYS A 161 23.91 17.67 -18.48
CA CYS A 161 24.55 18.91 -18.93
C CYS A 161 24.28 19.18 -20.42
N LYS A 162 23.97 18.15 -21.20
CA LYS A 162 23.81 18.22 -22.66
C LYS A 162 22.34 18.01 -23.10
N LEU A 163 21.58 17.23 -22.34
CA LEU A 163 20.22 16.84 -22.68
C LEU A 163 19.19 17.54 -21.78
N SER A 164 18.12 18.01 -22.37
CA SER A 164 16.90 18.34 -21.65
C SER A 164 16.09 17.08 -21.35
N THR A 165 15.19 17.13 -20.38
CA THR A 165 14.33 16.01 -20.01
C THR A 165 13.51 15.45 -21.20
N PRO A 166 12.88 16.26 -22.05
CA PRO A 166 12.24 15.73 -23.27
C PRO A 166 13.21 14.97 -24.19
N GLN A 167 14.42 15.51 -24.40
CA GLN A 167 15.45 14.86 -25.23
C GLN A 167 15.92 13.53 -24.62
N LEU A 168 16.06 13.45 -23.30
CA LEU A 168 16.33 12.20 -22.59
C LEU A 168 15.24 11.16 -22.87
N LEU A 169 13.96 11.55 -22.67
CA LEU A 169 12.83 10.64 -22.86
C LEU A 169 12.70 10.16 -24.31
N ASP A 170 12.88 11.04 -25.28
CA ASP A 170 12.90 10.70 -26.71
C ASP A 170 14.03 9.73 -27.04
N SER A 171 15.23 9.96 -26.46
CA SER A 171 16.39 9.08 -26.66
C SER A 171 16.10 7.68 -26.10
N ILE A 172 15.54 7.59 -24.89
CA ILE A 172 15.18 6.33 -24.25
C ILE A 172 14.08 5.60 -25.01
N ALA A 173 13.08 6.30 -25.53
CA ALA A 173 11.99 5.73 -26.32
C ALA A 173 12.50 5.09 -27.63
N CYS A 174 13.59 5.61 -28.19
CA CYS A 174 14.20 5.09 -29.43
C CYS A 174 15.15 3.89 -29.21
N MET A 175 15.43 3.51 -27.95
CA MET A 175 16.34 2.39 -27.66
C MET A 175 15.68 1.04 -27.94
N ASP A 176 16.44 0.10 -28.47
CA ASP A 176 16.00 -1.28 -28.70
C ASP A 176 16.11 -2.15 -27.42
N ASP A 177 15.74 -3.41 -27.50
CA ASP A 177 15.72 -4.32 -26.34
C ASP A 177 17.11 -4.78 -25.87
N SER A 178 18.18 -4.35 -26.54
CA SER A 178 19.55 -4.59 -26.08
C SER A 178 20.01 -3.61 -24.99
N TYR A 179 19.19 -2.60 -24.67
CA TYR A 179 19.50 -1.59 -23.66
C TYR A 179 18.85 -1.88 -22.32
N ALA A 180 19.60 -1.61 -21.23
CA ALA A 180 19.08 -1.33 -19.89
C ALA A 180 19.38 0.11 -19.51
N ILE A 181 18.67 0.65 -18.53
CA ILE A 181 18.86 2.00 -18.02
C ILE A 181 19.48 1.91 -16.63
N LEU A 182 20.55 2.63 -16.37
CA LEU A 182 21.16 2.80 -15.05
C LEU A 182 21.10 4.27 -14.64
N SER A 183 20.40 4.58 -13.59
CA SER A 183 20.16 5.96 -13.13
C SER A 183 21.02 6.31 -11.92
N ALA A 184 21.76 7.40 -12.00
CA ALA A 184 22.42 8.06 -10.86
C ALA A 184 21.60 9.25 -10.31
N GLY A 185 20.43 9.50 -10.88
CA GLY A 185 19.52 10.60 -10.53
C GLY A 185 19.31 11.55 -11.70
N TRP A 186 18.17 12.26 -11.68
CA TRP A 186 17.82 13.27 -12.67
C TRP A 186 16.95 14.35 -12.04
N TYR A 187 17.59 15.31 -11.40
CA TYR A 187 16.93 16.40 -10.68
C TYR A 187 16.96 17.73 -11.44
N THR A 188 17.92 17.90 -12.35
CA THR A 188 18.07 19.08 -13.18
C THR A 188 18.67 18.69 -14.54
N ASP A 189 18.30 19.38 -15.60
CA ASP A 189 18.69 19.09 -16.97
C ASP A 189 19.49 20.24 -17.62
N ALA A 190 19.78 20.13 -18.92
CA ALA A 190 20.53 21.16 -19.67
C ALA A 190 19.84 22.53 -19.66
N LEU A 191 18.54 22.59 -19.44
CA LEU A 191 17.79 23.84 -19.32
C LEU A 191 17.76 24.38 -17.89
N GLN A 192 18.40 23.68 -16.96
CA GLN A 192 18.44 24.00 -15.52
C GLN A 192 17.04 24.04 -14.86
N TYR A 193 16.07 23.33 -15.43
CA TYR A 193 14.78 23.16 -14.77
C TYR A 193 14.89 22.11 -13.67
N PRO A 194 14.50 22.45 -12.43
CA PRO A 194 14.44 21.46 -11.37
C PRO A 194 13.26 20.50 -11.59
N HIS A 195 13.52 19.24 -11.37
CA HIS A 195 12.52 18.18 -11.47
C HIS A 195 12.25 17.58 -10.09
N ALA A 196 10.98 17.41 -9.74
CA ALA A 196 10.64 16.67 -8.55
C ALA A 196 11.16 15.23 -8.66
N HIS A 197 11.71 14.71 -7.58
CA HIS A 197 12.33 13.38 -7.52
C HIS A 197 11.47 12.26 -8.12
N SER A 198 10.16 12.28 -7.88
CA SER A 198 9.22 11.29 -8.42
C SER A 198 8.81 11.52 -9.88
N MET A 199 9.12 12.68 -10.46
CA MET A 199 8.60 13.05 -11.78
C MET A 199 9.22 12.22 -12.89
N LEU A 200 10.54 12.11 -12.91
CA LEU A 200 11.23 11.33 -13.95
C LEU A 200 10.84 9.86 -13.94
N HIS A 201 10.62 9.28 -12.75
CA HIS A 201 10.24 7.87 -12.64
C HIS A 201 8.89 7.58 -13.27
N ASN A 202 7.92 8.48 -13.03
CA ASN A 202 6.59 8.37 -13.61
C ASN A 202 6.63 8.57 -15.13
N GLU A 203 7.46 9.50 -15.59
CA GLU A 203 7.64 9.74 -17.02
C GLU A 203 8.37 8.57 -17.69
N LEU A 204 9.47 8.07 -17.12
CA LEU A 204 10.17 6.90 -17.67
C LEU A 204 9.24 5.68 -17.78
N ALA A 205 8.42 5.42 -16.79
CA ALA A 205 7.47 4.30 -16.83
C ALA A 205 6.43 4.44 -17.96
N ARG A 206 6.16 5.65 -18.43
CA ARG A 206 5.26 5.91 -19.59
C ARG A 206 5.96 5.79 -20.93
N TYR A 207 7.23 6.15 -21.00
CA TYR A 207 7.98 6.21 -22.24
C TYR A 207 8.76 4.93 -22.56
N THR A 208 9.01 4.08 -21.57
CA THR A 208 9.74 2.84 -21.80
C THR A 208 9.26 1.70 -20.89
N SER A 209 9.26 0.48 -21.46
CA SER A 209 9.11 -0.77 -20.69
C SER A 209 10.46 -1.35 -20.27
N LYS A 210 11.58 -0.65 -20.56
CA LYS A 210 12.91 -1.15 -20.25
C LYS A 210 13.18 -1.11 -18.75
N PRO A 211 13.94 -2.07 -18.24
CA PRO A 211 14.30 -2.11 -16.83
C PRO A 211 15.20 -0.91 -16.46
N VAL A 212 14.84 -0.22 -15.39
CA VAL A 212 15.59 0.90 -14.84
C VAL A 212 16.22 0.49 -13.52
N TYR A 213 17.54 0.53 -13.47
CA TYR A 213 18.34 0.25 -12.29
C TYR A 213 18.84 1.55 -11.64
N GLN A 214 19.26 1.48 -10.38
CA GLN A 214 19.73 2.61 -9.61
C GLN A 214 21.15 2.36 -9.06
N VAL A 215 21.97 3.40 -9.08
CA VAL A 215 23.33 3.37 -8.49
C VAL A 215 23.29 3.63 -6.98
N LEU A 216 22.28 4.34 -6.51
CA LEU A 216 22.12 4.77 -5.12
C LEU A 216 20.64 4.74 -4.73
N ASP A 217 20.37 4.74 -3.43
CA ASP A 217 18.99 4.78 -2.93
C ASP A 217 18.33 6.13 -3.23
N GLN A 218 17.35 6.10 -4.10
CA GLN A 218 16.52 7.24 -4.48
C GLN A 218 15.05 7.05 -4.03
N GLY A 219 14.82 6.19 -3.03
CA GLY A 219 13.47 5.82 -2.59
C GLY A 219 12.89 4.66 -3.41
N THR A 220 13.67 3.61 -3.62
CA THR A 220 13.33 2.40 -4.43
C THR A 220 11.96 1.82 -4.12
N SER A 221 11.50 1.88 -2.86
CA SER A 221 10.20 1.36 -2.45
C SER A 221 9.00 2.09 -3.08
N ASN A 222 9.19 3.35 -3.50
CA ASN A 222 8.14 4.22 -4.01
C ASN A 222 8.22 4.46 -5.52
N MET A 223 9.17 3.82 -6.21
CA MET A 223 9.47 4.06 -7.61
C MET A 223 9.26 2.83 -8.47
N ASN A 224 8.97 3.04 -9.76
CA ASN A 224 8.89 1.98 -10.76
C ASN A 224 10.28 1.54 -11.27
N TYR A 225 11.29 1.62 -10.42
CA TYR A 225 12.64 1.14 -10.72
C TYR A 225 12.81 -0.28 -10.18
N ILE A 226 13.64 -1.06 -10.84
CA ILE A 226 14.02 -2.39 -10.34
C ILE A 226 14.75 -2.27 -9.01
N GLY A 227 15.56 -1.23 -8.86
CA GLY A 227 16.44 -1.05 -7.71
C GLY A 227 17.90 -1.22 -8.09
N GLY A 228 18.72 -1.72 -7.19
CA GLY A 228 20.15 -1.87 -7.44
C GLY A 228 20.92 -2.39 -6.24
N TYR A 229 22.25 -2.32 -6.36
CA TYR A 229 23.18 -2.63 -5.28
C TYR A 229 23.75 -1.32 -4.71
N PHE A 230 23.40 -1.00 -3.47
CA PHE A 230 23.80 0.23 -2.80
C PHE A 230 23.65 0.11 -1.27
N ILE A 231 24.06 1.15 -0.54
CA ILE A 231 23.77 1.29 0.89
C ILE A 231 22.45 2.06 1.01
N SER A 232 21.49 1.55 1.79
CA SER A 232 20.20 2.21 1.94
C SER A 232 20.34 3.59 2.61
N GLY A 233 19.49 4.54 2.20
CA GLY A 233 19.43 5.86 2.81
C GLY A 233 19.06 5.79 4.29
N GLU A 234 18.28 4.79 4.69
CA GLU A 234 17.92 4.53 6.09
C GLU A 234 19.15 4.14 6.93
N ASP A 235 19.99 3.24 6.42
CA ASP A 235 21.19 2.80 7.13
C ASP A 235 22.23 3.92 7.23
N LEU A 236 22.45 4.67 6.14
CA LEU A 236 23.26 5.87 6.18
C LEU A 236 22.75 6.89 7.22
N GLY A 237 21.44 7.08 7.29
CA GLY A 237 20.80 7.95 8.27
C GLY A 237 20.96 7.45 9.70
N LYS A 238 20.85 6.15 9.95
CA LYS A 238 21.09 5.53 11.27
C LYS A 238 22.53 5.71 11.72
N ASP A 239 23.48 5.42 10.83
CA ASP A 239 24.90 5.58 11.12
C ASP A 239 25.23 7.04 11.52
N LEU A 240 24.69 7.99 10.78
CA LEU A 240 24.90 9.40 11.04
C LEU A 240 24.24 9.86 12.35
N ALA A 241 23.05 9.36 12.65
CA ALA A 241 22.37 9.64 13.92
C ALA A 241 23.14 9.10 15.12
N LEU A 242 23.67 7.87 15.03
CA LEU A 242 24.50 7.27 16.07
C LEU A 242 25.81 8.03 16.27
N LEU A 243 26.45 8.45 15.19
CA LEU A 243 27.66 9.27 15.24
C LEU A 243 27.38 10.64 15.88
N THR A 244 26.31 11.31 15.47
CA THR A 244 25.89 12.60 16.05
C THR A 244 25.60 12.46 17.54
N HIS A 245 24.91 11.40 17.94
CA HIS A 245 24.69 11.11 19.35
C HIS A 245 26.01 10.86 20.13
N CYS A 246 26.98 10.19 19.50
CA CYS A 246 28.30 9.99 20.08
C CYS A 246 29.03 11.32 20.30
N VAL A 247 29.03 12.22 19.31
CA VAL A 247 29.62 13.56 19.43
C VAL A 247 28.99 14.34 20.58
N LEU A 248 27.66 14.32 20.70
CA LEU A 248 26.92 15.05 21.75
C LEU A 248 27.16 14.50 23.15
N THR A 249 27.31 13.18 23.29
CA THR A 249 27.38 12.51 24.63
C THR A 249 28.80 12.29 25.12
N LYS A 250 29.72 11.94 24.21
CA LYS A 250 31.12 11.61 24.57
C LYS A 250 32.10 12.71 24.22
N GLY A 251 31.65 13.74 23.47
CA GLY A 251 32.47 14.80 22.94
C GLY A 251 33.16 14.43 21.63
N PHE A 252 33.52 15.44 20.86
CA PHE A 252 34.14 15.30 19.54
C PHE A 252 35.45 14.50 19.57
N GLU A 253 36.31 14.73 20.57
CA GLU A 253 37.63 14.08 20.67
C GLU A 253 37.53 12.56 20.89
N ASN A 254 36.39 12.08 21.38
CA ASN A 254 36.12 10.66 21.60
C ASN A 254 35.25 10.05 20.50
N SER A 255 35.00 10.78 19.43
CA SER A 255 34.20 10.33 18.30
C SER A 255 35.10 9.72 17.21
N PRO A 256 34.60 8.77 16.40
CA PRO A 256 35.34 8.25 15.24
C PRO A 256 35.79 9.38 14.31
N ALA A 257 36.98 9.25 13.76
CA ALA A 257 37.41 10.13 12.68
C ALA A 257 36.55 9.93 11.43
N PHE A 258 36.52 10.92 10.53
CA PHE A 258 35.83 10.79 9.25
C PHE A 258 36.33 9.55 8.50
N GLN A 259 35.42 8.69 8.07
CA GLN A 259 35.73 7.42 7.43
C GLN A 259 34.58 6.98 6.49
N PHE A 260 34.75 5.83 5.84
CA PHE A 260 33.68 5.18 5.11
C PHE A 260 32.59 4.69 6.10
N THR A 261 31.32 4.74 5.68
CA THR A 261 30.19 4.29 6.51
C THR A 261 30.37 2.83 6.95
N PRO A 262 30.01 2.49 8.20
CA PRO A 262 30.06 1.09 8.67
C PRO A 262 28.97 0.22 8.03
N SER A 263 27.90 0.82 7.52
CA SER A 263 26.81 0.08 6.87
C SER A 263 27.29 -0.56 5.56
N LEU A 264 26.88 -1.80 5.36
CA LEU A 264 27.24 -2.58 4.18
C LEU A 264 26.23 -2.40 3.05
N PRO A 265 26.67 -2.38 1.80
CA PRO A 265 25.78 -2.37 0.66
C PRO A 265 25.06 -3.70 0.52
N ASN A 266 23.85 -3.65 -0.03
CA ASN A 266 23.07 -4.83 -0.33
C ASN A 266 22.27 -4.63 -1.63
N TYR A 267 21.64 -5.69 -2.12
CA TYR A 267 20.67 -5.63 -3.20
C TYR A 267 19.33 -5.19 -2.64
N TYR A 268 18.84 -4.06 -3.10
CA TYR A 268 17.52 -3.50 -2.75
C TYR A 268 16.68 -3.47 -4.01
N ILE A 269 15.68 -4.34 -4.07
CA ILE A 269 14.95 -4.64 -5.30
C ILE A 269 13.45 -4.45 -5.09
N ASN A 270 12.81 -3.72 -5.99
CA ASN A 270 11.36 -3.59 -6.04
C ASN A 270 10.77 -4.84 -6.73
N TYR A 271 10.19 -5.74 -5.94
CA TYR A 271 9.73 -7.05 -6.39
C TYR A 271 8.69 -6.97 -7.53
N PRO A 272 7.60 -6.19 -7.43
CA PRO A 272 6.63 -6.06 -8.51
C PRO A 272 7.25 -5.57 -9.82
N THR A 273 8.15 -4.60 -9.75
CA THR A 273 8.81 -4.04 -10.93
C THR A 273 9.76 -5.05 -11.58
N LEU A 274 10.49 -5.81 -10.77
CA LEU A 274 11.36 -6.89 -11.25
C LEU A 274 10.56 -7.94 -12.03
N VAL A 275 9.47 -8.43 -11.43
CA VAL A 275 8.60 -9.45 -12.04
C VAL A 275 7.91 -8.92 -13.30
N ALA A 276 7.41 -7.68 -13.26
CA ALA A 276 6.80 -7.03 -14.43
C ALA A 276 7.78 -6.87 -15.60
N SER A 277 9.09 -6.75 -15.30
CA SER A 277 10.16 -6.70 -16.29
C SER A 277 10.55 -8.09 -16.82
N GLY A 278 9.88 -9.16 -16.41
CA GLY A 278 10.16 -10.54 -16.84
C GLY A 278 11.46 -11.12 -16.30
N ILE A 279 12.00 -10.57 -15.22
CA ILE A 279 13.25 -11.02 -14.60
C ILE A 279 12.93 -12.00 -13.48
N ASP A 280 13.60 -13.16 -13.49
CA ASP A 280 13.43 -14.19 -12.46
C ASP A 280 14.09 -13.75 -11.13
N PRO A 281 13.33 -13.61 -10.04
CA PRO A 281 13.86 -13.26 -8.73
C PRO A 281 14.92 -14.26 -8.20
N SER A 282 14.86 -15.52 -8.62
CA SER A 282 15.81 -16.56 -8.20
C SER A 282 17.25 -16.32 -8.65
N LEU A 283 17.46 -15.41 -9.60
CA LEU A 283 18.80 -15.00 -10.05
C LEU A 283 19.51 -14.07 -9.05
N LEU A 284 18.78 -13.54 -8.09
CA LEU A 284 19.33 -12.64 -7.07
C LEU A 284 19.89 -13.44 -5.88
N PRO A 285 20.89 -12.88 -5.16
CA PRO A 285 21.41 -13.49 -3.95
C PRO A 285 20.34 -13.62 -2.85
N GLU A 286 20.49 -14.64 -1.98
CA GLU A 286 19.54 -14.92 -0.88
C GLU A 286 19.38 -13.76 0.11
N ASN A 287 20.40 -12.91 0.26
CA ASN A 287 20.36 -11.76 1.15
C ASN A 287 19.74 -10.50 0.51
N THR A 288 19.13 -10.59 -0.66
CA THR A 288 18.45 -9.48 -1.33
C THR A 288 17.28 -8.99 -0.48
N VAL A 289 17.18 -7.68 -0.32
CA VAL A 289 16.03 -7.03 0.32
C VAL A 289 15.01 -6.67 -0.75
N PHE A 290 13.84 -7.31 -0.68
CA PHE A 290 12.74 -6.99 -1.57
C PHE A 290 11.82 -5.92 -0.97
N TYR A 291 11.52 -4.89 -1.75
CA TYR A 291 10.48 -3.92 -1.45
C TYR A 291 9.19 -4.30 -2.17
N ASN A 292 8.06 -3.97 -1.54
CA ASN A 292 6.72 -4.16 -2.10
C ASN A 292 6.41 -5.62 -2.50
N GLU A 293 7.17 -6.58 -1.99
CA GLU A 293 6.80 -7.97 -2.12
C GLU A 293 5.51 -8.19 -1.32
N GLU A 294 4.45 -8.55 -2.03
CA GLU A 294 3.21 -8.91 -1.35
C GLU A 294 3.47 -10.17 -0.53
N PRO A 295 3.26 -10.12 0.78
CA PRO A 295 3.43 -11.31 1.59
C PRO A 295 2.50 -12.39 1.04
N SER A 296 3.03 -13.58 0.86
CA SER A 296 2.20 -14.71 0.43
C SER A 296 1.08 -14.92 1.44
N LEU A 297 -0.08 -15.39 0.98
CA LEU A 297 -1.21 -15.72 1.88
C LEU A 297 -0.77 -16.63 3.04
N TRP A 298 0.28 -17.42 2.83
CA TRP A 298 0.89 -18.26 3.86
C TRP A 298 1.65 -17.47 4.94
N GLN A 299 2.23 -16.34 4.57
CA GLN A 299 2.98 -15.47 5.50
C GLN A 299 2.05 -14.55 6.27
N GLU A 300 1.04 -14.00 5.59
CA GLU A 300 0.12 -13.03 6.17
C GLU A 300 -0.97 -13.70 7.01
N HIS A 301 -1.51 -14.83 6.52
CA HIS A 301 -2.64 -15.54 7.12
C HIS A 301 -2.38 -17.05 7.26
N PRO A 302 -1.31 -17.49 7.93
CA PRO A 302 -0.95 -18.90 7.98
C PRO A 302 -2.04 -19.78 8.62
N VAL A 303 -2.71 -19.27 9.64
CA VAL A 303 -3.78 -19.99 10.35
C VAL A 303 -5.02 -20.13 9.47
N GLU A 304 -5.43 -19.05 8.82
CA GLU A 304 -6.58 -19.00 7.93
C GLU A 304 -6.39 -19.92 6.72
N VAL A 305 -5.20 -19.94 6.13
CA VAL A 305 -4.87 -20.82 5.00
C VAL A 305 -4.89 -22.28 5.44
N ILE A 306 -4.29 -22.60 6.60
CA ILE A 306 -4.36 -23.97 7.16
C ILE A 306 -5.81 -24.37 7.42
N LEU A 307 -6.60 -23.48 8.05
CA LEU A 307 -8.02 -23.72 8.29
C LEU A 307 -8.79 -23.94 6.99
N PHE A 308 -8.53 -23.12 5.97
CA PHE A 308 -9.15 -23.27 4.64
C PHE A 308 -8.80 -24.61 4.01
N VAL A 309 -7.52 -25.01 4.02
CA VAL A 309 -7.08 -26.32 3.49
C VAL A 309 -7.73 -27.46 4.28
N CYS A 310 -7.76 -27.37 5.61
CA CYS A 310 -8.44 -28.37 6.44
C CYS A 310 -9.93 -28.46 6.11
N LEU A 311 -10.60 -27.32 5.90
CA LEU A 311 -12.01 -27.26 5.53
C LEU A 311 -12.26 -27.87 4.15
N VAL A 312 -11.39 -27.62 3.17
CA VAL A 312 -11.44 -28.23 1.83
C VAL A 312 -11.25 -29.74 1.92
N ILE A 313 -10.25 -30.21 2.68
CA ILE A 313 -10.03 -31.65 2.90
C ILE A 313 -11.26 -32.26 3.55
N LEU A 314 -11.83 -31.63 4.57
CA LEU A 314 -13.04 -32.08 5.24
C LEU A 314 -14.22 -32.18 4.26
N MET A 315 -14.41 -31.15 3.40
CA MET A 315 -15.43 -31.18 2.35
C MET A 315 -15.22 -32.32 1.36
N VAL A 316 -13.97 -32.57 0.94
CA VAL A 316 -13.64 -33.70 0.03
C VAL A 316 -13.93 -35.04 0.71
N VAL A 317 -13.55 -35.20 1.97
CA VAL A 317 -13.84 -36.41 2.74
C VAL A 317 -15.36 -36.64 2.88
N ILE A 318 -16.09 -35.55 3.20
CA ILE A 318 -17.56 -35.60 3.26
C ILE A 318 -18.15 -35.96 1.89
N PHE A 319 -17.64 -35.36 0.81
CA PHE A 319 -18.09 -35.61 -0.55
C PHE A 319 -17.84 -37.07 -0.97
N ILE A 320 -16.65 -37.60 -0.71
CA ILE A 320 -16.33 -39.04 -0.94
C ILE A 320 -17.23 -39.94 -0.08
N GLY A 321 -17.46 -39.54 1.17
CA GLY A 321 -18.40 -40.22 2.06
C GLY A 321 -19.82 -40.29 1.48
N ILE A 322 -20.29 -39.16 0.94
CA ILE A 322 -21.61 -39.06 0.28
C ILE A 322 -21.66 -39.90 -0.98
N LEU A 323 -20.61 -39.92 -1.81
CA LEU A 323 -20.55 -40.75 -3.02
C LEU A 323 -20.58 -42.25 -2.68
N ASN A 324 -19.79 -42.69 -1.70
CA ASN A 324 -19.79 -44.07 -1.22
C ASN A 324 -21.11 -44.44 -0.58
N TYR A 325 -21.76 -43.51 0.11
CA TYR A 325 -23.08 -43.71 0.68
C TYR A 325 -24.17 -43.85 -0.41
N ARG A 326 -24.11 -43.04 -1.49
CA ARG A 326 -25.01 -43.18 -2.65
C ARG A 326 -24.86 -44.55 -3.32
N LYS A 327 -23.63 -45.01 -3.50
CA LYS A 327 -23.35 -46.30 -4.11
C LYS A 327 -23.89 -47.48 -3.29
N ARG A 328 -23.85 -47.37 -1.95
CA ARG A 328 -24.46 -48.36 -1.05
C ARG A 328 -25.99 -48.25 -0.97
N LYS A 329 -26.57 -47.14 -1.42
CA LYS A 329 -28.03 -46.89 -1.38
C LYS A 329 -28.79 -47.45 -2.56
N GLU A 330 -28.16 -47.75 -3.70
CA GLU A 330 -28.81 -48.51 -4.77
C GLU A 330 -29.28 -49.86 -4.26
N ASP A 331 -28.62 -50.42 -3.25
CA ASP A 331 -28.99 -51.69 -2.62
C ASP A 331 -30.03 -51.58 -1.47
N ALA A 332 -30.32 -50.37 -1.00
CA ALA A 332 -31.12 -50.11 0.20
C ALA A 332 -32.43 -49.33 -0.03
N TYR A 333 -32.97 -49.31 -1.26
CA TYR A 333 -34.18 -48.56 -1.62
C TYR A 333 -35.43 -48.88 -0.78
N LYS A 334 -35.43 -50.00 -0.05
CA LYS A 334 -36.55 -50.41 0.83
C LYS A 334 -36.57 -49.70 2.21
N THR A 335 -35.47 -48.99 2.59
CA THR A 335 -35.38 -48.29 3.89
C THR A 335 -35.51 -46.78 3.74
N ALA A 336 -35.82 -46.27 2.53
CA ALA A 336 -35.73 -44.84 2.17
C ALA A 336 -36.73 -43.93 2.92
N ASN A 337 -37.93 -44.40 3.20
CA ASN A 337 -38.97 -43.55 3.82
C ASN A 337 -38.64 -43.15 5.27
N THR A 338 -38.07 -44.08 6.06
CA THR A 338 -37.73 -43.79 7.46
C THR A 338 -36.53 -42.84 7.58
N LYS A 339 -35.54 -42.98 6.67
CA LYS A 339 -34.34 -42.11 6.67
C LYS A 339 -34.60 -40.72 6.08
N MET A 340 -35.56 -40.62 5.16
CA MET A 340 -35.93 -39.32 4.60
C MET A 340 -36.57 -38.42 5.67
N MET A 341 -37.42 -39.00 6.54
CA MET A 341 -37.99 -38.29 7.68
C MET A 341 -36.91 -37.88 8.71
N GLU A 342 -35.88 -38.71 8.88
CA GLU A 342 -34.76 -38.40 9.77
C GLU A 342 -33.88 -37.28 9.22
N LEU A 343 -33.68 -37.18 7.91
CA LEU A 343 -32.97 -36.08 7.27
C LEU A 343 -33.79 -34.78 7.32
N LEU A 344 -35.08 -34.88 7.08
CA LEU A 344 -35.99 -33.70 7.19
C LEU A 344 -36.08 -33.18 8.62
N SER A 345 -35.99 -34.05 9.63
CA SER A 345 -35.95 -33.61 11.04
C SER A 345 -34.68 -32.86 11.44
N ARG A 346 -33.61 -32.91 10.64
CA ARG A 346 -32.34 -32.19 10.88
C ARG A 346 -32.25 -30.86 10.12
N MET A 347 -33.26 -30.51 9.33
CA MET A 347 -33.29 -29.18 8.69
C MET A 347 -33.43 -28.10 9.76
N PRO A 348 -32.69 -26.98 9.62
CA PRO A 348 -32.83 -25.86 10.58
C PRO A 348 -34.19 -25.17 10.48
N ASP A 349 -34.95 -25.40 9.41
CA ASP A 349 -36.24 -24.80 9.15
C ASP A 349 -37.37 -25.71 9.60
N MET A 350 -38.41 -25.12 10.17
CA MET A 350 -39.67 -25.81 10.42
C MET A 350 -40.49 -25.80 9.14
N ALA A 351 -41.03 -26.94 8.74
CA ALA A 351 -41.94 -27.05 7.62
C ALA A 351 -43.33 -27.50 8.10
N THR A 352 -44.33 -26.73 7.74
CA THR A 352 -45.74 -27.02 8.05
C THR A 352 -46.49 -27.28 6.76
N ILE A 353 -47.20 -28.40 6.71
CA ILE A 353 -48.05 -28.82 5.57
C ILE A 353 -49.47 -28.35 5.88
N TYR A 354 -50.03 -27.60 4.94
CA TYR A 354 -51.43 -27.10 5.03
C TYR A 354 -52.22 -27.69 3.88
N ASP A 355 -53.47 -28.11 4.16
CA ASP A 355 -54.44 -28.43 3.13
C ASP A 355 -55.11 -27.15 2.57
N PHE A 356 -55.99 -27.34 1.56
CA PHE A 356 -56.73 -26.23 0.93
C PHE A 356 -57.71 -25.55 1.87
N ASP A 357 -58.17 -26.20 2.95
CA ASP A 357 -59.05 -25.67 3.99
C ASP A 357 -58.29 -24.96 5.11
N LEU A 358 -56.95 -24.85 5.01
CA LEU A 358 -56.05 -24.27 6.00
C LEU A 358 -55.86 -25.09 7.27
N ASN A 359 -56.12 -26.36 7.24
CA ASN A 359 -55.79 -27.25 8.35
C ASN A 359 -54.30 -27.64 8.30
N ILE A 360 -53.70 -27.78 9.44
CA ILE A 360 -52.33 -28.28 9.58
C ILE A 360 -52.39 -29.80 9.41
N VAL A 361 -51.85 -30.29 8.27
CA VAL A 361 -51.81 -31.70 7.97
C VAL A 361 -50.67 -32.38 8.68
N ASP A 362 -49.48 -31.78 8.63
CA ASP A 362 -48.29 -32.30 9.28
C ASP A 362 -47.31 -31.16 9.60
N ILE A 363 -46.44 -31.38 10.58
CA ILE A 363 -45.37 -30.47 10.95
C ILE A 363 -44.07 -31.24 11.01
N VAL A 364 -43.18 -30.91 10.09
CA VAL A 364 -41.84 -31.49 10.03
C VAL A 364 -40.92 -30.56 10.85
N ASN A 365 -40.12 -31.17 11.71
CA ASN A 365 -39.19 -30.48 12.60
C ASN A 365 -39.85 -29.53 13.63
N PRO A 366 -40.81 -30.03 14.40
CA PRO A 366 -41.59 -29.22 15.36
C PRO A 366 -40.75 -28.69 16.54
N ASP A 367 -39.58 -29.32 16.82
CA ASP A 367 -38.71 -29.03 17.95
C ASP A 367 -37.68 -27.91 17.64
N ASN A 368 -37.80 -27.25 16.50
CA ASN A 368 -36.91 -26.15 16.18
C ASN A 368 -37.08 -25.06 17.24
N HIS A 369 -35.98 -24.70 17.92
CA HIS A 369 -35.92 -23.88 19.13
C HIS A 369 -36.54 -22.47 19.05
N ASN A 370 -36.98 -22.08 17.87
CA ASN A 370 -37.56 -20.73 17.66
C ASN A 370 -38.98 -20.59 18.17
N TRP A 371 -39.69 -21.67 18.44
CA TRP A 371 -41.08 -21.70 18.88
C TRP A 371 -41.24 -22.29 20.30
N LYS A 372 -40.27 -22.06 21.20
CA LYS A 372 -40.24 -22.65 22.55
C LYS A 372 -41.49 -22.43 23.39
N ASP A 373 -42.29 -21.42 23.06
CA ASP A 373 -43.46 -21.04 23.81
C ASP A 373 -44.77 -21.69 23.27
N VAL A 374 -44.64 -22.51 22.18
CA VAL A 374 -45.78 -23.15 21.52
C VAL A 374 -45.46 -24.62 21.27
N ASP A 375 -46.23 -25.52 21.83
CA ASP A 375 -46.16 -26.94 21.50
C ASP A 375 -46.76 -27.12 20.10
N THR A 376 -45.87 -27.13 19.08
CA THR A 376 -46.27 -27.19 17.68
C THR A 376 -46.89 -28.53 17.29
N ARG A 377 -46.56 -29.62 17.98
CA ARG A 377 -47.11 -30.97 17.69
C ARG A 377 -48.59 -31.06 18.02
N CYS A 378 -49.06 -30.36 19.05
CA CYS A 378 -50.48 -30.28 19.43
C CYS A 378 -51.32 -29.47 18.43
N GLN A 379 -50.72 -28.90 17.36
CA GLN A 379 -51.45 -28.12 16.38
C GLN A 379 -51.83 -28.91 15.12
N ILE A 380 -51.29 -30.12 14.92
CA ILE A 380 -51.68 -30.98 13.80
C ILE A 380 -53.18 -31.25 13.87
N GLY A 381 -53.89 -31.04 12.76
CA GLY A 381 -55.34 -31.19 12.64
C GLY A 381 -56.13 -29.90 13.00
N LYS A 382 -55.47 -28.85 13.53
CA LYS A 382 -56.16 -27.57 13.80
C LYS A 382 -56.17 -26.68 12.55
N ASN A 383 -57.20 -25.83 12.49
CA ASN A 383 -57.32 -24.84 11.44
C ASN A 383 -56.53 -23.56 11.79
N LEU A 384 -55.84 -22.97 10.82
CA LEU A 384 -55.07 -21.71 11.03
C LEU A 384 -55.92 -20.59 11.58
N LYS A 385 -57.22 -20.55 11.26
CA LYS A 385 -58.16 -19.52 11.79
C LYS A 385 -58.44 -19.69 13.28
N ASP A 386 -58.41 -20.91 13.78
CA ASP A 386 -58.66 -21.19 15.19
C ASP A 386 -57.43 -20.83 16.04
N LEU A 387 -56.24 -20.91 15.47
CA LEU A 387 -54.99 -20.51 16.12
C LEU A 387 -54.92 -19.00 16.40
N HIS A 388 -55.63 -18.16 15.67
CA HIS A 388 -55.75 -16.72 15.96
C HIS A 388 -56.29 -16.44 17.35
N LEU A 389 -57.21 -17.27 17.81
CA LEU A 389 -57.85 -17.12 19.12
C LEU A 389 -56.93 -17.62 20.24
N GLU A 390 -56.17 -18.66 19.96
CA GLU A 390 -55.24 -19.27 20.92
C GLU A 390 -53.96 -18.45 21.09
N TYR A 391 -53.48 -17.77 20.02
CA TYR A 391 -52.20 -17.04 20.02
C TYR A 391 -52.32 -15.60 19.52
N PRO A 392 -52.94 -14.66 20.27
CA PRO A 392 -53.15 -13.28 19.86
C PRO A 392 -51.85 -12.53 19.52
N GLN A 393 -50.72 -12.90 20.14
CA GLN A 393 -49.41 -12.28 19.91
C GLN A 393 -48.79 -12.68 18.54
N ALA A 394 -49.29 -13.72 17.88
CA ALA A 394 -48.86 -14.20 16.57
C ALA A 394 -49.85 -13.83 15.45
N LYS A 395 -50.90 -13.02 15.76
CA LYS A 395 -51.95 -12.70 14.82
C LYS A 395 -51.46 -12.17 13.48
N GLU A 396 -50.58 -11.16 13.48
CA GLU A 396 -50.03 -10.56 12.26
C GLU A 396 -49.33 -11.61 11.40
N MET A 397 -48.56 -12.52 12.01
CA MET A 397 -47.88 -13.60 11.33
C MET A 397 -48.85 -14.65 10.77
N LEU A 398 -49.89 -15.00 11.53
CA LEU A 398 -50.89 -15.98 11.08
C LEU A 398 -51.73 -15.44 9.91
N ASP A 399 -52.06 -14.14 9.93
CA ASP A 399 -52.74 -13.46 8.83
C ASP A 399 -51.93 -13.52 7.52
N GLU A 400 -50.63 -13.25 7.62
CA GLU A 400 -49.71 -13.37 6.47
C GLU A 400 -49.62 -14.82 5.97
N ILE A 401 -49.49 -15.80 6.86
CA ILE A 401 -49.46 -17.20 6.48
C ILE A 401 -50.78 -17.57 5.75
N ILE A 402 -51.94 -17.23 6.29
CA ILE A 402 -53.23 -17.53 5.67
C ILE A 402 -53.33 -16.90 4.28
N LEU A 403 -52.91 -15.63 4.13
CA LEU A 403 -52.93 -14.95 2.86
C LEU A 403 -52.07 -15.68 1.80
N HIS A 404 -50.85 -16.02 2.16
CA HIS A 404 -49.89 -16.63 1.25
C HIS A 404 -50.20 -18.11 0.96
N VAL A 405 -50.73 -18.87 1.92
CA VAL A 405 -51.20 -20.24 1.72
C VAL A 405 -52.35 -20.23 0.70
N LYS A 406 -53.37 -19.39 0.89
CA LYS A 406 -54.50 -19.27 -0.05
C LYS A 406 -54.02 -18.88 -1.45
N ARG A 407 -53.16 -17.87 -1.55
CA ARG A 407 -52.62 -17.45 -2.84
C ARG A 407 -51.84 -18.57 -3.55
N THR A 408 -51.00 -19.33 -2.82
CA THR A 408 -50.25 -20.41 -3.38
C THR A 408 -51.16 -21.56 -3.83
N VAL A 409 -52.21 -21.89 -3.07
CA VAL A 409 -53.19 -22.89 -3.46
C VAL A 409 -53.97 -22.47 -4.72
N GLU A 410 -54.39 -21.21 -4.82
CA GLU A 410 -55.18 -20.69 -5.95
C GLU A 410 -54.35 -20.55 -7.23
N THR A 411 -53.09 -20.09 -7.11
CA THR A 411 -52.24 -19.75 -8.30
C THR A 411 -51.29 -20.86 -8.70
N GLY A 412 -50.97 -21.79 -7.79
CA GLY A 412 -49.89 -22.76 -7.98
C GLY A 412 -48.48 -22.14 -7.94
N GLU A 413 -48.34 -20.87 -7.64
CA GLU A 413 -47.06 -20.18 -7.60
C GLU A 413 -46.49 -20.16 -6.18
N VAL A 414 -45.15 -20.20 -6.10
CA VAL A 414 -44.42 -20.09 -4.82
C VAL A 414 -44.54 -18.69 -4.29
N THR A 415 -44.92 -18.50 -3.04
CA THR A 415 -44.94 -17.23 -2.37
C THR A 415 -43.89 -17.15 -1.27
N VAL A 416 -43.27 -15.96 -1.11
CA VAL A 416 -42.25 -15.69 -0.07
C VAL A 416 -42.62 -14.40 0.62
N PHE A 417 -42.57 -14.43 1.96
CA PHE A 417 -42.88 -13.25 2.76
C PHE A 417 -42.04 -13.22 4.03
N ASN A 418 -41.97 -12.02 4.62
CA ASN A 418 -41.31 -11.82 5.91
C ASN A 418 -42.38 -11.46 6.93
N CYS A 419 -42.32 -12.08 8.09
CA CYS A 419 -43.20 -11.75 9.17
C CYS A 419 -42.42 -11.54 10.47
N LYS A 420 -43.04 -10.89 11.41
CA LYS A 420 -42.50 -10.68 12.75
C LYS A 420 -43.52 -11.14 13.78
N TYR A 421 -43.07 -11.69 14.88
CA TYR A 421 -43.89 -12.08 16.00
C TYR A 421 -43.17 -11.85 17.32
N GLY A 422 -43.95 -11.76 18.41
CA GLY A 422 -43.41 -11.58 19.75
C GLY A 422 -43.88 -10.32 20.43
N LYS A 423 -43.51 -10.16 21.70
CA LYS A 423 -43.81 -8.96 22.51
C LYS A 423 -42.70 -7.91 22.37
N LYS A 424 -43.01 -6.64 22.71
CA LYS A 424 -42.16 -5.46 22.52
C LYS A 424 -40.65 -5.64 22.77
N ASP A 425 -40.24 -6.50 23.71
CA ASP A 425 -38.85 -6.70 24.09
C ASP A 425 -38.19 -7.94 23.47
N ARG A 426 -38.95 -8.77 22.74
CA ARG A 426 -38.46 -10.01 22.09
C ARG A 426 -39.16 -10.22 20.75
N ILE A 427 -38.92 -9.28 19.82
CA ILE A 427 -39.42 -9.41 18.45
C ILE A 427 -38.51 -10.36 17.69
N LYS A 428 -39.10 -11.39 17.11
CA LYS A 428 -38.43 -12.30 16.16
C LYS A 428 -38.87 -12.00 14.74
N TYR A 429 -37.95 -12.11 13.82
CA TYR A 429 -38.17 -11.94 12.39
C TYR A 429 -38.05 -13.30 11.72
N THR A 430 -39.08 -13.66 10.97
CA THR A 430 -39.12 -14.94 10.27
C THR A 430 -39.35 -14.71 8.79
N LYS A 431 -38.60 -15.41 7.96
CA LYS A 431 -38.83 -15.48 6.52
C LYS A 431 -39.56 -16.78 6.23
N ALA A 432 -40.72 -16.69 5.62
CA ALA A 432 -41.53 -17.85 5.25
C ALA A 432 -41.60 -17.98 3.74
N ARG A 433 -41.65 -19.23 3.29
CA ARG A 433 -41.82 -19.61 1.88
C ARG A 433 -42.89 -20.68 1.78
N VAL A 434 -43.95 -20.39 1.04
CA VAL A 434 -45.04 -21.34 0.77
C VAL A 434 -44.88 -21.90 -0.64
N VAL A 435 -44.90 -23.20 -0.74
CA VAL A 435 -44.75 -23.94 -2.01
C VAL A 435 -45.90 -24.92 -2.23
N PRO A 436 -46.37 -25.12 -3.45
CA PRO A 436 -47.35 -26.12 -3.77
C PRO A 436 -46.80 -27.55 -3.45
N PHE A 437 -47.68 -28.40 -2.96
CA PHE A 437 -47.37 -29.80 -2.64
C PHE A 437 -48.43 -30.72 -3.18
N GLU A 438 -48.25 -32.06 -3.06
CA GLU A 438 -49.15 -33.07 -3.59
C GLU A 438 -50.59 -32.92 -3.05
N ASN A 439 -51.58 -33.36 -3.80
CA ASN A 439 -52.99 -33.38 -3.40
C ASN A 439 -53.60 -32.05 -2.97
N ASN A 440 -53.28 -30.98 -3.71
CA ASN A 440 -53.88 -29.64 -3.43
C ASN A 440 -53.48 -29.07 -2.05
N SER A 441 -52.32 -29.51 -1.52
CA SER A 441 -51.74 -28.97 -0.28
C SER A 441 -50.54 -28.06 -0.55
N VAL A 442 -50.08 -27.35 0.45
CA VAL A 442 -48.89 -26.51 0.39
C VAL A 442 -47.98 -26.79 1.58
N ILE A 443 -46.67 -26.59 1.38
CA ILE A 443 -45.69 -26.61 2.47
C ILE A 443 -45.23 -25.19 2.74
N CYS A 444 -45.29 -24.78 3.97
CA CYS A 444 -44.71 -23.51 4.44
C CYS A 444 -43.42 -23.78 5.21
N PHE A 445 -42.32 -23.32 4.67
CA PHE A 445 -41.01 -23.35 5.33
C PHE A 445 -40.80 -22.02 6.09
N THR A 446 -40.40 -22.09 7.35
CA THR A 446 -40.14 -20.93 8.18
C THR A 446 -38.71 -20.93 8.71
N HIS A 447 -38.02 -19.83 8.45
CA HIS A 447 -36.61 -19.61 8.83
C HIS A 447 -36.48 -18.38 9.74
N ASP A 448 -35.77 -18.50 10.87
CA ASP A 448 -35.51 -17.35 11.76
C ASP A 448 -34.39 -16.48 11.20
N VAL A 449 -34.75 -15.29 10.75
CA VAL A 449 -33.82 -14.29 10.22
C VAL A 449 -33.48 -13.18 11.23
N THR A 450 -33.89 -13.35 12.49
CA THR A 450 -33.65 -12.37 13.56
C THR A 450 -32.19 -11.94 13.67
N PRO A 451 -31.19 -12.87 13.65
CA PRO A 451 -29.79 -12.48 13.76
C PRO A 451 -29.32 -11.56 12.62
N TYR A 452 -29.81 -11.80 11.40
CA TYR A 452 -29.46 -11.00 10.22
C TYR A 452 -30.03 -9.58 10.31
N VAL A 453 -31.31 -9.46 10.69
CA VAL A 453 -31.98 -8.16 10.84
C VAL A 453 -31.34 -7.34 11.96
N VAL A 454 -30.93 -7.98 13.05
CA VAL A 454 -30.24 -7.29 14.15
C VAL A 454 -28.87 -6.80 13.71
N ALA A 455 -28.10 -7.64 13.00
CA ALA A 455 -26.78 -7.26 12.49
C ALA A 455 -26.87 -6.09 11.49
N GLU A 456 -27.80 -6.13 10.56
CA GLU A 456 -28.01 -5.06 9.58
C GLU A 456 -28.33 -3.72 10.25
N LYS A 457 -29.20 -3.75 11.25
CA LYS A 457 -29.51 -2.54 12.04
C LYS A 457 -28.29 -1.99 12.76
N GLU A 458 -27.43 -2.85 13.30
CA GLU A 458 -26.22 -2.42 14.00
C GLU A 458 -25.19 -1.85 13.03
N ILE A 459 -25.03 -2.43 11.84
CA ILE A 459 -24.19 -1.87 10.77
C ILE A 459 -24.67 -0.46 10.39
N LEU A 460 -25.98 -0.28 10.20
CA LEU A 460 -26.53 1.02 9.86
C LEU A 460 -26.30 2.04 10.99
N ARG A 461 -26.48 1.63 12.25
CA ARG A 461 -26.20 2.46 13.42
C ARG A 461 -24.73 2.88 13.49
N LEU A 462 -23.80 1.93 13.29
CA LEU A 462 -22.38 2.22 13.28
C LEU A 462 -21.99 3.17 12.15
N LYS A 463 -22.55 2.97 10.96
CA LYS A 463 -22.33 3.87 9.82
C LYS A 463 -22.78 5.29 10.14
N THR A 464 -23.98 5.46 10.71
CA THR A 464 -24.51 6.78 11.10
C THR A 464 -23.66 7.42 12.21
N PHE A 465 -23.19 6.61 13.15
CA PHE A 465 -22.33 7.07 14.23
C PHE A 465 -20.96 7.56 13.72
N LEU A 466 -20.32 6.80 12.83
CA LEU A 466 -19.07 7.20 12.20
C LEU A 466 -19.23 8.49 11.38
N GLN A 467 -20.32 8.60 10.62
CA GLN A 467 -20.63 9.82 9.87
C GLN A 467 -20.74 11.02 10.81
N SER A 468 -21.47 10.86 11.92
CA SER A 468 -21.62 11.92 12.93
C SER A 468 -20.28 12.33 13.57
N ILE A 469 -19.38 11.38 13.82
CA ILE A 469 -18.02 11.69 14.30
C ILE A 469 -17.26 12.52 13.26
N MET A 470 -17.24 12.06 12.01
CA MET A 470 -16.52 12.73 10.93
C MET A 470 -17.00 14.15 10.71
N ASP A 471 -18.31 14.37 10.79
CA ASP A 471 -18.94 15.69 10.59
C ASP A 471 -18.69 16.65 11.75
N ASN A 472 -18.41 16.13 12.96
CA ASN A 472 -18.13 16.94 14.15
C ASN A 472 -16.64 17.08 14.46
N LEU A 473 -15.74 16.50 13.66
CA LEU A 473 -14.30 16.70 13.83
C LEU A 473 -13.94 18.18 13.61
N PRO A 474 -13.08 18.78 14.48
CA PRO A 474 -12.67 20.19 14.34
C PRO A 474 -11.68 20.42 13.21
N VAL A 475 -11.36 19.40 12.44
CA VAL A 475 -10.42 19.42 11.30
C VAL A 475 -11.13 19.02 10.03
N GLY A 476 -10.73 19.62 8.91
CA GLY A 476 -11.18 19.21 7.58
C GLY A 476 -10.61 17.84 7.22
N LEU A 477 -11.48 16.88 6.93
CA LEU A 477 -11.12 15.53 6.51
C LEU A 477 -11.69 15.28 5.12
N PHE A 478 -10.85 14.76 4.24
CA PHE A 478 -11.28 14.28 2.93
C PHE A 478 -10.55 12.99 2.53
N ILE A 479 -11.20 12.22 1.71
CA ILE A 479 -10.67 10.95 1.16
C ILE A 479 -10.71 11.05 -0.36
N LYS A 480 -9.62 10.63 -0.99
CA LYS A 480 -9.49 10.59 -2.45
C LYS A 480 -9.23 9.17 -2.96
N ASP A 481 -9.74 8.88 -4.13
CA ASP A 481 -9.48 7.63 -4.82
C ASP A 481 -8.15 7.73 -5.59
N VAL A 482 -7.14 7.06 -5.10
CA VAL A 482 -5.81 7.03 -5.72
C VAL A 482 -5.83 6.33 -7.08
N SER A 483 -6.73 5.35 -7.25
CA SER A 483 -6.86 4.56 -8.48
C SER A 483 -7.65 5.29 -9.58
N ASN A 484 -8.36 6.37 -9.24
CA ASN A 484 -9.22 7.13 -10.12
C ASN A 484 -8.87 8.62 -10.08
N GLU A 485 -7.67 8.97 -10.52
CA GLU A 485 -7.18 10.35 -10.68
C GLU A 485 -7.32 11.23 -9.43
N TYR A 486 -7.19 10.64 -8.24
CA TYR A 486 -7.34 11.34 -6.95
C TYR A 486 -8.68 12.07 -6.79
N ARG A 487 -9.77 11.51 -7.32
CA ARG A 487 -11.11 12.08 -7.18
C ARG A 487 -11.56 12.00 -5.73
N TYR A 488 -12.25 13.03 -5.27
CA TYR A 488 -12.80 13.09 -3.91
C TYR A 488 -13.91 12.06 -3.74
N LEU A 489 -13.72 11.11 -2.82
CA LEU A 489 -14.71 10.11 -2.42
C LEU A 489 -15.54 10.56 -1.23
N PHE A 490 -14.97 11.37 -0.38
CA PHE A 490 -15.59 11.82 0.85
C PHE A 490 -14.94 13.12 1.33
N TYR A 491 -15.73 13.97 1.99
CA TYR A 491 -15.26 15.06 2.83
C TYR A 491 -16.28 15.34 3.95
N ASN A 492 -15.81 15.84 5.09
CA ASN A 492 -16.66 16.19 6.22
C ASN A 492 -17.13 17.66 6.16
N ASN A 493 -18.13 17.97 6.99
CA ASN A 493 -18.70 19.33 7.05
C ASN A 493 -17.67 20.43 7.30
N LYS A 494 -16.56 20.11 7.97
CA LYS A 494 -15.51 21.09 8.28
C LYS A 494 -14.75 21.55 7.02
N VAL A 495 -14.58 20.68 6.06
CA VAL A 495 -14.03 21.05 4.74
C VAL A 495 -14.98 22.04 4.05
N SER A 496 -16.29 21.78 4.08
CA SER A 496 -17.31 22.67 3.51
C SER A 496 -17.33 24.07 4.18
N GLU A 497 -17.13 24.14 5.50
CA GLU A 497 -17.05 25.42 6.23
C GLU A 497 -15.82 26.26 5.85
N PHE A 498 -14.67 25.62 5.59
CA PHE A 498 -13.42 26.33 5.25
C PHE A 498 -13.43 26.90 3.84
N TYR A 499 -14.12 26.26 2.92
CA TYR A 499 -14.02 26.55 1.49
C TYR A 499 -15.30 27.17 0.89
N LYS A 500 -16.07 27.92 1.67
CA LYS A 500 -17.33 28.60 1.32
C LYS A 500 -17.54 28.83 -0.18
N GLU A 501 -18.64 28.32 -0.73
CA GLU A 501 -19.21 28.53 -2.08
C GLU A 501 -18.71 27.67 -3.26
N ALA A 502 -17.52 27.08 -3.24
CA ALA A 502 -17.04 26.29 -4.39
C ALA A 502 -17.27 24.78 -4.26
N PHE A 503 -17.82 24.28 -3.14
CA PHE A 503 -17.61 22.90 -2.71
C PHE A 503 -18.81 21.96 -2.69
N ASP A 504 -20.02 22.42 -3.00
CA ASP A 504 -21.19 21.52 -3.14
C ASP A 504 -21.05 20.47 -4.27
N CYS A 505 -19.96 20.53 -5.02
CA CYS A 505 -19.69 19.69 -6.18
C CYS A 505 -18.34 18.97 -6.18
N MET A 506 -17.65 18.82 -5.03
CA MET A 506 -16.31 18.17 -5.02
C MET A 506 -16.35 16.66 -5.21
N LEU A 507 -17.38 15.98 -4.71
CA LEU A 507 -17.49 14.53 -4.82
C LEU A 507 -17.43 14.09 -6.27
N GLY A 508 -16.54 13.15 -6.54
CA GLY A 508 -16.31 12.61 -7.87
C GLY A 508 -15.39 13.46 -8.77
N LYS A 509 -14.91 14.62 -8.31
CA LYS A 509 -13.97 15.48 -9.05
C LYS A 509 -12.57 15.41 -8.45
N ASN A 510 -11.57 15.76 -9.24
CA ASN A 510 -10.19 15.92 -8.79
C ASN A 510 -9.85 17.41 -8.54
N ASP A 511 -8.63 17.69 -8.05
CA ASP A 511 -8.21 19.05 -7.71
C ASP A 511 -8.24 20.04 -8.90
N PHE A 512 -7.96 19.53 -10.10
CA PHE A 512 -7.96 20.37 -11.31
C PHE A 512 -9.38 20.79 -11.67
N GLU A 513 -10.31 19.83 -11.69
CA GLU A 513 -11.73 20.07 -11.98
C GLU A 513 -12.42 20.94 -10.92
N VAL A 514 -11.93 20.92 -9.69
CA VAL A 514 -12.43 21.77 -8.59
C VAL A 514 -11.89 23.20 -8.72
N ASN A 515 -10.64 23.38 -9.15
CA ASN A 515 -10.06 24.70 -9.36
C ASN A 515 -10.61 25.43 -10.58
N ASP A 516 -11.08 24.70 -11.61
CA ASP A 516 -11.71 25.31 -12.80
C ASP A 516 -13.13 25.87 -12.50
N LEU A 517 -13.67 25.64 -11.31
CA LEU A 517 -14.96 26.16 -10.84
C LEU A 517 -14.84 27.48 -10.07
N LYS A 518 -13.62 28.03 -9.89
CA LYS A 518 -13.35 29.36 -9.35
C LYS A 518 -13.21 30.39 -10.46
#